data_c3387d32a2d49be1ab736e3d42497f89
#
_entry.id   c3387d32a2d49be1ab736e3d42497f89
#
_cell.length_a   1.000
_cell.length_b   1.000
_cell.length_c   1.000
_cell.angle_alpha   90.00
_cell.angle_beta   90.00
_cell.angle_gamma   90.00
#
_symmetry.space_group_name_H-M   'P 1'
#
loop_
_entity.id
_entity.type
_entity.pdbx_description
1 polymer ?
#
loop_
_entity_poly.entity_id
_entity_poly.type
_entity_poly.pdbx_seq_one_letter_code
_entity_poly.pdbx_strand_id
1 'polypeptide(L)'
;MKKINLFLTLGILLLSAVIISSGCKKKSTTVVPAFTVTALPVTFQDGSLGLQFYGKCTNDDVKMTKVTIFDPISSSIPPFNCNGTYFVKNETFGLQDPTTGYNKQLGTWTFNFQGNRTADGVSFSTSATLSVTGK
;
A
#
# COMPACT_ATOMS: atom_id res chain seq x y z
N MET A 1 23.53 42.71 -49.25
CA MET A 1 22.40 42.77 -48.26
C MET A 1 21.69 41.43 -48.02
N LYS A 2 22.34 40.27 -48.19
CA LYS A 2 21.67 38.95 -47.94
C LYS A 2 22.16 38.21 -46.68
N LYS A 3 23.12 38.74 -45.94
CA LYS A 3 23.72 38.04 -44.79
C LYS A 3 23.08 38.35 -43.42
N ILE A 4 22.29 39.42 -43.31
CA ILE A 4 21.69 39.85 -42.04
C ILE A 4 20.46 39.00 -41.69
N ASN A 5 19.72 38.51 -42.70
CA ASN A 5 18.51 37.74 -42.47
C ASN A 5 18.76 36.30 -41.98
N LEU A 6 19.95 35.73 -42.24
CA LEU A 6 20.28 34.36 -41.83
C LEU A 6 20.53 34.25 -40.31
N PHE A 7 21.14 35.25 -39.72
CA PHE A 7 21.39 35.27 -38.27
C PHE A 7 20.13 35.56 -37.47
N LEU A 8 19.22 36.38 -38.03
CA LEU A 8 17.97 36.69 -37.37
C LEU A 8 17.01 35.49 -37.36
N THR A 9 16.94 34.71 -38.43
CA THR A 9 16.14 33.48 -38.52
C THR A 9 16.70 32.35 -37.66
N LEU A 10 18.04 32.26 -37.55
CA LEU A 10 18.68 31.26 -36.70
C LEU A 10 18.46 31.55 -35.20
N GLY A 11 18.48 32.84 -34.81
CA GLY A 11 18.22 33.29 -33.46
C GLY A 11 16.79 33.02 -33.01
N ILE A 12 15.78 33.21 -33.88
CA ILE A 12 14.38 32.93 -33.59
C ILE A 12 14.13 31.43 -33.49
N LEU A 13 14.82 30.61 -34.30
CA LEU A 13 14.68 29.17 -34.26
C LEU A 13 15.28 28.55 -32.95
N LEU A 14 16.37 29.13 -32.46
CA LEU A 14 16.98 28.75 -31.17
C LEU A 14 16.14 29.18 -29.97
N LEU A 15 15.46 30.33 -30.08
CA LEU A 15 14.60 30.83 -28.98
C LEU A 15 13.32 30.02 -28.84
N SER A 16 12.78 29.48 -29.96
CA SER A 16 11.57 28.63 -29.92
C SER A 16 11.83 27.23 -29.37
N ALA A 17 13.06 26.72 -29.44
CA ALA A 17 13.42 25.40 -28.90
C ALA A 17 13.49 25.38 -27.37
N VAL A 18 13.67 26.51 -26.69
CA VAL A 18 13.80 26.61 -25.24
C VAL A 18 12.44 26.63 -24.54
N ILE A 19 11.35 26.96 -25.22
CA ILE A 19 10.02 27.11 -24.61
C ILE A 19 9.29 25.76 -24.47
N ILE A 20 9.74 24.70 -25.15
CA ILE A 20 9.06 23.40 -25.16
C ILE A 20 9.50 22.49 -24.00
N SER A 21 10.55 22.85 -23.25
CA SER A 21 11.05 22.05 -22.13
C SER A 21 10.50 22.45 -20.75
N SER A 22 9.55 23.39 -20.67
CA SER A 22 8.77 23.63 -19.45
C SER A 22 7.65 22.61 -19.34
N GLY A 23 8.00 21.32 -19.40
CA GLY A 23 7.09 20.27 -18.99
C GLY A 23 6.64 20.54 -17.56
N CYS A 24 5.38 20.94 -17.39
CA CYS A 24 4.73 20.92 -16.10
C CYS A 24 4.98 19.56 -15.48
N LYS A 25 5.94 19.45 -14.58
CA LYS A 25 6.02 18.34 -13.65
C LYS A 25 4.76 18.42 -12.83
N LYS A 26 3.69 17.70 -13.25
CA LYS A 26 2.57 17.40 -12.40
C LYS A 26 3.17 16.90 -11.10
N LYS A 27 3.01 17.67 -10.02
CA LYS A 27 3.37 17.25 -8.68
C LYS A 27 2.49 16.03 -8.43
N SER A 28 3.05 14.83 -8.63
CA SER A 28 2.37 13.60 -8.31
C SER A 28 2.21 13.61 -6.80
N THR A 29 1.02 13.92 -6.32
CA THR A 29 0.66 13.70 -4.92
C THR A 29 0.75 12.20 -4.73
N THR A 30 1.81 11.75 -4.07
CA THR A 30 2.00 10.34 -3.75
C THR A 30 0.92 9.96 -2.75
N VAL A 31 -0.15 9.35 -3.26
CA VAL A 31 -1.22 8.82 -2.40
C VAL A 31 -0.64 7.61 -1.67
N VAL A 32 -0.66 7.65 -0.35
CA VAL A 32 -0.25 6.50 0.48
C VAL A 32 -1.41 5.49 0.50
N PRO A 33 -1.17 4.21 0.21
CA PRO A 33 -2.19 3.18 0.34
C PRO A 33 -2.79 3.14 1.75
N ALA A 34 -4.12 3.13 1.84
CA ALA A 34 -4.86 3.08 3.09
C ALA A 34 -5.55 1.74 3.24
N PHE A 35 -5.39 1.10 4.40
CA PHE A 35 -5.94 -0.22 4.68
C PHE A 35 -6.98 -0.18 5.78
N THR A 36 -7.99 -1.05 5.64
CA THR A 36 -8.90 -1.43 6.72
C THR A 36 -8.70 -2.90 7.05
N VAL A 37 -8.92 -3.25 8.32
CA VAL A 37 -8.83 -4.63 8.80
C VAL A 37 -10.14 -5.00 9.48
N THR A 38 -10.61 -6.22 9.22
CA THR A 38 -11.75 -6.84 9.90
C THR A 38 -11.33 -8.17 10.52
N ALA A 39 -12.04 -8.63 11.55
CA ALA A 39 -11.81 -9.92 12.16
C ALA A 39 -13.07 -10.78 12.14
N LEU A 40 -12.89 -12.06 11.88
CA LEU A 40 -13.94 -13.08 12.06
C LEU A 40 -13.53 -14.04 13.18
N PRO A 41 -14.45 -14.40 14.08
CA PRO A 41 -14.17 -15.39 15.10
C PRO A 41 -14.02 -16.77 14.46
N VAL A 42 -13.12 -17.58 15.01
CA VAL A 42 -12.90 -18.98 14.67
C VAL A 42 -12.76 -19.80 15.94
N THR A 43 -13.20 -21.05 15.90
CA THR A 43 -12.95 -22.01 16.98
C THR A 43 -11.91 -23.02 16.48
N PHE A 44 -10.80 -23.16 17.21
CA PHE A 44 -9.77 -24.14 16.90
C PHE A 44 -10.22 -25.56 17.25
N GLN A 45 -9.46 -26.56 16.78
CA GLN A 45 -9.79 -27.98 17.03
C GLN A 45 -9.77 -28.36 18.52
N ASP A 46 -8.99 -27.66 19.33
CA ASP A 46 -8.93 -27.82 20.79
C ASP A 46 -10.07 -27.11 21.54
N GLY A 47 -10.98 -26.45 20.80
CA GLY A 47 -12.10 -25.69 21.37
C GLY A 47 -11.74 -24.26 21.79
N SER A 48 -10.51 -23.84 21.67
CA SER A 48 -10.11 -22.45 22.00
C SER A 48 -10.64 -21.45 20.95
N LEU A 49 -10.84 -20.19 21.39
CA LEU A 49 -11.32 -19.13 20.51
C LEU A 49 -10.18 -18.41 19.84
N GLY A 50 -10.29 -18.24 18.54
CA GLY A 50 -9.36 -17.52 17.71
C GLY A 50 -10.00 -16.41 16.87
N LEU A 51 -9.16 -15.73 16.12
CA LEU A 51 -9.55 -14.69 15.16
C LEU A 51 -8.85 -14.94 13.83
N GLN A 52 -9.58 -14.73 12.76
CA GLN A 52 -9.02 -14.60 11.42
C GLN A 52 -9.15 -13.15 10.98
N PHE A 53 -8.05 -12.57 10.51
CA PHE A 53 -8.03 -11.18 10.07
C PHE A 53 -8.05 -11.08 8.55
N TYR A 54 -8.73 -10.06 8.07
CA TYR A 54 -8.86 -9.76 6.65
C TYR A 54 -8.51 -8.30 6.42
N GLY A 55 -7.58 -8.06 5.49
CA GLY A 55 -7.17 -6.73 5.05
C GLY A 55 -7.85 -6.34 3.75
N LYS A 56 -7.96 -5.03 3.53
CA LYS A 56 -8.45 -4.45 2.30
C LYS A 56 -7.80 -3.09 2.06
N CYS A 57 -7.16 -2.88 0.90
CA CYS A 57 -6.72 -1.56 0.48
C CYS A 57 -7.90 -0.78 -0.09
N THR A 58 -8.17 0.42 0.44
CA THR A 58 -9.40 1.17 0.13
C THR A 58 -9.24 2.21 -0.98
N ASN A 59 -8.00 2.57 -1.33
CA ASN A 59 -7.75 3.71 -2.21
C ASN A 59 -6.82 3.43 -3.39
N ASP A 60 -6.13 2.28 -3.44
CA ASP A 60 -5.14 1.97 -4.49
C ASP A 60 -5.09 0.47 -4.78
N ASP A 61 -4.56 0.11 -5.96
CA ASP A 61 -4.14 -1.24 -6.30
C ASP A 61 -2.71 -1.45 -5.81
N VAL A 62 -2.45 -2.58 -5.15
CA VAL A 62 -1.18 -2.81 -4.48
C VAL A 62 -0.60 -4.19 -4.78
N LYS A 63 0.73 -4.26 -4.79
CA LYS A 63 1.48 -5.50 -4.80
C LYS A 63 2.10 -5.69 -3.41
N MET A 64 1.51 -6.57 -2.61
CA MET A 64 1.87 -6.77 -1.21
C MET A 64 3.10 -7.64 -1.05
N THR A 65 4.04 -7.22 -0.21
CA THR A 65 5.22 -8.01 0.16
C THR A 65 4.97 -8.79 1.44
N LYS A 66 4.57 -8.10 2.51
CA LYS A 66 4.29 -8.71 3.81
C LYS A 66 3.39 -7.84 4.67
N VAL A 67 2.78 -8.45 5.67
CA VAL A 67 2.09 -7.76 6.76
C VAL A 67 2.69 -8.20 8.09
N THR A 68 3.19 -7.24 8.87
CA THR A 68 3.62 -7.49 10.25
C THR A 68 2.45 -7.26 11.18
N ILE A 69 2.16 -8.20 12.06
CA ILE A 69 1.02 -8.17 12.96
C ILE A 69 1.52 -8.10 14.39
N PHE A 70 0.98 -7.15 15.14
CA PHE A 70 1.26 -6.98 16.57
C PHE A 70 -0.03 -7.19 17.35
N ASP A 71 0.00 -8.10 18.27
CA ASP A 71 -1.09 -8.33 19.20
C ASP A 71 -1.09 -7.30 20.35
N PRO A 72 -2.17 -7.21 21.15
CA PRO A 72 -2.29 -6.21 22.22
C PRO A 72 -1.27 -6.36 23.37
N ILE A 73 -0.66 -7.53 23.53
CA ILE A 73 0.18 -7.82 24.71
C ILE A 73 1.64 -8.12 24.38
N SER A 74 1.99 -8.24 23.07
CA SER A 74 3.31 -8.48 22.90
C SER A 74 4.01 -8.32 21.72
N SER A 75 3.92 -8.78 21.02
CA SER A 75 5.16 -9.39 20.75
C SER A 75 5.12 -9.98 19.40
N SER A 76 6.16 -10.22 18.84
CA SER A 76 6.52 -10.75 17.56
C SER A 76 5.68 -11.97 17.10
N ILE A 77 4.55 -11.72 16.51
CA ILE A 77 3.87 -12.67 15.64
C ILE A 77 4.68 -12.75 14.34
N PRO A 78 5.00 -13.95 13.83
CA PRO A 78 5.67 -14.07 12.55
C PRO A 78 4.93 -13.29 11.46
N PRO A 79 5.64 -12.51 10.63
CA PRO A 79 4.99 -11.71 9.59
C PRO A 79 4.30 -12.61 8.56
N PHE A 80 3.12 -12.20 8.13
CA PHE A 80 2.41 -12.84 7.03
C PHE A 80 3.04 -12.42 5.69
N ASN A 81 3.64 -13.37 4.98
CA ASN A 81 4.29 -13.12 3.71
C ASN A 81 3.29 -13.19 2.55
N CYS A 82 3.15 -12.08 1.84
CA CYS A 82 2.27 -11.98 0.66
C CYS A 82 3.01 -12.31 -0.65
N ASN A 83 4.34 -12.46 -0.60
CA ASN A 83 5.18 -12.87 -1.73
C ASN A 83 5.00 -12.06 -3.02
N GLY A 84 4.67 -10.79 -2.89
CA GLY A 84 4.43 -9.92 -4.03
C GLY A 84 3.08 -10.16 -4.72
N THR A 85 2.10 -10.70 -4.01
CA THR A 85 0.74 -10.89 -4.54
C THR A 85 0.08 -9.55 -4.84
N TYR A 86 -0.60 -9.49 -5.97
CA TYR A 86 -1.35 -8.33 -6.42
C TYR A 86 -2.76 -8.37 -5.84
N PHE A 87 -3.22 -7.22 -5.34
CA PHE A 87 -4.59 -7.01 -4.86
C PHE A 87 -5.15 -5.73 -5.47
N VAL A 88 -6.34 -5.82 -6.04
CA VAL A 88 -7.04 -4.64 -6.55
C VAL A 88 -7.69 -3.85 -5.41
N LYS A 89 -7.90 -2.58 -5.65
CA LYS A 89 -8.62 -1.70 -4.72
C LYS A 89 -9.94 -2.34 -4.28
N ASN A 90 -10.19 -2.31 -2.98
CA ASN A 90 -11.36 -2.90 -2.30
C ASN A 90 -11.44 -4.43 -2.31
N GLU A 91 -10.45 -5.13 -2.84
CA GLU A 91 -10.34 -6.57 -2.68
C GLU A 91 -10.02 -6.92 -1.23
N THR A 92 -10.70 -7.94 -0.69
CA THR A 92 -10.45 -8.47 0.65
C THR A 92 -9.53 -9.67 0.58
N PHE A 93 -8.50 -9.70 1.41
CA PHE A 93 -7.53 -10.79 1.47
C PHE A 93 -7.25 -11.22 2.91
N GLY A 94 -7.02 -12.52 3.12
CA GLY A 94 -6.68 -13.07 4.43
C GLY A 94 -5.27 -12.65 4.87
N LEU A 95 -5.09 -12.44 6.17
CA LEU A 95 -3.81 -12.08 6.80
C LEU A 95 -3.18 -13.25 7.58
N GLN A 96 -3.64 -14.45 7.31
CA GLN A 96 -3.16 -15.71 7.89
C GLN A 96 -3.32 -16.83 6.88
N ASP A 97 -2.65 -17.95 7.15
CA ASP A 97 -2.95 -19.20 6.45
C ASP A 97 -4.43 -19.56 6.62
N PRO A 98 -5.14 -19.98 5.56
CA PRO A 98 -6.58 -20.27 5.63
C PRO A 98 -6.99 -21.31 6.70
N THR A 99 -6.03 -22.16 7.11
CA THR A 99 -6.28 -23.21 8.13
C THR A 99 -5.95 -22.78 9.54
N THR A 100 -5.30 -21.63 9.71
CA THR A 100 -4.87 -21.10 11.00
C THR A 100 -5.55 -19.77 11.29
N GLY A 101 -5.55 -19.40 12.55
CA GLY A 101 -5.97 -18.09 13.03
C GLY A 101 -5.04 -17.66 14.15
N TYR A 102 -5.37 -16.57 14.78
CA TYR A 102 -4.65 -16.04 15.93
C TYR A 102 -5.46 -16.24 17.18
N ASN A 103 -4.81 -16.59 18.31
CA ASN A 103 -5.50 -16.67 19.60
C ASN A 103 -6.23 -15.35 19.89
N LYS A 104 -7.51 -15.43 20.28
CA LYS A 104 -8.30 -14.23 20.56
C LYS A 104 -7.74 -13.50 21.77
N GLN A 105 -7.27 -12.27 21.54
CA GLN A 105 -6.83 -11.36 22.59
C GLN A 105 -7.62 -10.07 22.50
N LEU A 106 -8.08 -9.57 23.66
CA LEU A 106 -8.79 -8.30 23.76
C LEU A 106 -7.80 -7.15 23.74
N GLY A 107 -8.15 -6.08 23.04
CA GLY A 107 -7.33 -4.89 22.91
C GLY A 107 -7.07 -4.49 21.46
N THR A 108 -6.10 -3.61 21.27
CA THR A 108 -5.77 -3.06 19.94
C THR A 108 -4.72 -3.91 19.24
N TRP A 109 -5.09 -4.46 18.11
CA TRP A 109 -4.20 -5.12 17.16
C TRP A 109 -3.68 -4.11 16.15
N THR A 110 -2.41 -4.20 15.80
CA THR A 110 -1.77 -3.32 14.81
C THR A 110 -1.23 -4.14 13.65
N PHE A 111 -1.51 -3.68 12.44
CA PHE A 111 -1.10 -4.33 11.18
C PHE A 111 -0.26 -3.34 10.38
N ASN A 112 0.97 -3.72 10.07
CA ASN A 112 1.87 -2.90 9.25
C ASN A 112 2.01 -3.55 7.87
N PHE A 113 1.40 -2.91 6.87
CA PHE A 113 1.35 -3.34 5.47
C PHE A 113 2.54 -2.79 4.71
N GLN A 114 3.26 -3.65 4.00
CA GLN A 114 4.41 -3.29 3.18
C GLN A 114 4.27 -3.86 1.76
N GLY A 115 4.62 -3.05 0.78
CA GLY A 115 4.53 -3.43 -0.62
C GLY A 115 4.86 -2.27 -1.56
N ASN A 116 4.38 -2.40 -2.79
CA ASN A 116 4.54 -1.39 -3.83
C ASN A 116 3.17 -1.03 -4.41
N ARG A 117 2.99 0.23 -4.74
CA ARG A 117 1.83 0.67 -5.53
C ARG A 117 1.95 0.13 -6.94
N THR A 118 0.83 -0.32 -7.51
CA THR A 118 0.85 -0.86 -8.87
C THR A 118 1.00 0.22 -9.92
N ALA A 119 0.45 1.42 -9.65
CA ALA A 119 0.41 2.52 -10.61
C ALA A 119 1.79 3.08 -10.96
N ASP A 120 2.74 3.10 -10.02
CA ASP A 120 4.05 3.74 -10.19
C ASP A 120 5.22 2.94 -9.60
N GLY A 121 4.95 1.78 -9.00
CA GLY A 121 5.95 0.93 -8.38
C GLY A 121 6.56 1.47 -7.08
N VAL A 122 6.05 2.61 -6.56
CA VAL A 122 6.58 3.23 -5.35
C VAL A 122 6.29 2.35 -4.14
N SER A 123 7.32 2.07 -3.36
CA SER A 123 7.22 1.31 -2.12
C SER A 123 6.45 2.08 -1.06
N PHE A 124 5.67 1.36 -0.26
CA PHE A 124 4.98 1.92 0.89
C PHE A 124 5.13 1.05 2.14
N SER A 125 4.98 1.70 3.30
CA SER A 125 4.78 1.07 4.59
C SER A 125 3.73 1.88 5.34
N THR A 126 2.60 1.25 5.68
CA THR A 126 1.48 1.93 6.33
C THR A 126 0.82 1.01 7.34
N SER A 127 0.20 1.59 8.36
CA SER A 127 -0.40 0.82 9.45
C SER A 127 -1.91 1.01 9.50
N ALA A 128 -2.59 -0.06 9.93
CA ALA A 128 -3.98 -0.02 10.34
C ALA A 128 -4.13 -0.69 11.71
N THR A 129 -5.16 -0.32 12.45
CA THR A 129 -5.46 -0.89 13.77
C THR A 129 -6.87 -1.45 13.80
N LEU A 130 -7.07 -2.45 14.67
CA LEU A 130 -8.37 -3.04 14.95
C LEU A 130 -8.51 -3.28 16.45
N SER A 131 -9.56 -2.74 17.06
CA SER A 131 -9.88 -3.02 18.47
C SER A 131 -10.77 -4.25 18.59
N VAL A 132 -10.29 -5.27 19.30
CA VAL A 132 -11.05 -6.48 19.63
C VAL A 132 -11.60 -6.34 21.04
N THR A 133 -12.92 -6.35 21.15
CA THR A 133 -13.63 -6.23 22.43
C THR A 133 -14.25 -7.55 22.85
N GLY A 134 -14.42 -7.75 24.15
CA GLY A 134 -15.19 -8.86 24.71
C GLY A 134 -16.69 -8.58 24.52
N LYS A 135 -17.41 -9.55 24.02
CA LYS A 135 -18.87 -9.67 24.18
C LYS A 135 -19.15 -10.92 24.99
#